data_f445ec16f3d0dbf32c75e2a2b8649d9d
#
_entry.id   f445ec16f3d0dbf32c75e2a2b8649d9d
#
_cell.length_a   1.000
_cell.length_b   1.000
_cell.length_c   1.000
_cell.angle_alpha   90.00
_cell.angle_beta   90.00
_cell.angle_gamma   90.00
#
_symmetry.space_group_name_H-M   'P 1'
#
loop_
_entity.id
_entity.type
_entity.pdbx_description
1 polymer ?
#
loop_
_entity_poly.entity_id
_entity_poly.type
_entity_poly.pdbx_seq_one_letter_code
_entity_poly.pdbx_strand_id
1 'polypeptide(L)'
;MVKPYIDNHNNGKIVREFSGDVSEDELIWHRDKRTREVTVLEGTGWKLQMDNKLPEELIKGKLYTIPKMEYHRLITGTDKLVLNIWEEKQ
;
A
#
# COMPACT_ATOMS: atom_id res chain seq x y z
N MET A 1 17.99 -1.93 -8.76
CA MET A 1 16.94 -0.96 -8.42
C MET A 1 16.55 -1.09 -6.96
N VAL A 2 16.50 0.02 -6.26
CA VAL A 2 16.08 0.01 -4.86
C VAL A 2 14.56 0.09 -4.80
N LYS A 3 13.95 -0.85 -4.09
CA LYS A 3 12.50 -0.81 -3.89
C LYS A 3 12.16 0.28 -2.87
N PRO A 4 11.00 0.96 -3.01
CA PRO A 4 10.58 1.97 -2.05
C PRO A 4 10.06 1.39 -0.73
N TYR A 5 10.14 0.08 -0.55
CA TYR A 5 9.59 -0.60 0.62
C TYR A 5 10.37 -1.87 0.93
N ILE A 6 10.17 -2.36 2.15
CA ILE A 6 10.75 -3.63 2.63
C ILE A 6 9.59 -4.57 2.93
N ASP A 7 9.67 -5.81 2.44
CA ASP A 7 8.65 -6.83 2.67
C ASP A 7 9.14 -7.89 3.64
N ASN A 8 8.26 -8.28 4.56
CA ASN A 8 8.46 -9.46 5.40
C ASN A 8 7.30 -10.42 5.17
N HIS A 9 7.59 -11.62 4.73
CA HIS A 9 6.58 -12.64 4.47
C HIS A 9 6.38 -13.52 5.71
N ASN A 10 5.12 -13.68 6.11
CA ASN A 10 4.79 -14.49 7.27
C ASN A 10 3.41 -15.12 7.10
N ASN A 11 3.38 -16.47 7.03
CA ASN A 11 2.13 -17.24 6.95
C ASN A 11 1.19 -16.79 5.83
N GLY A 12 1.74 -16.53 4.64
CA GLY A 12 0.95 -16.11 3.48
C GLY A 12 0.57 -14.65 3.48
N LYS A 13 0.96 -13.91 4.51
CA LYS A 13 0.76 -12.46 4.57
C LYS A 13 2.07 -11.75 4.33
N ILE A 14 1.97 -10.54 3.80
CA ILE A 14 3.12 -9.68 3.55
C ILE A 14 2.99 -8.48 4.48
N VAL A 15 3.99 -8.27 5.32
CA VAL A 15 4.08 -7.01 6.08
C VAL A 15 5.04 -6.12 5.33
N ARG A 16 4.51 -5.04 4.78
CA ARG A 16 5.28 -4.12 3.93
C ARG A 16 5.48 -2.79 4.64
N GLU A 17 6.74 -2.38 4.73
CA GLU A 17 7.11 -1.13 5.37
C GLU A 17 7.65 -0.14 4.34
N PHE A 18 7.08 1.08 4.32
CA PHE A 18 7.53 2.17 3.47
C PHE A 18 8.17 3.24 4.33
N SER A 19 9.34 3.73 3.93
CA SER A 19 10.00 4.84 4.61
C SER A 19 9.25 6.14 4.37
N GLY A 20 9.14 6.97 5.39
CA GLY A 20 8.56 8.31 5.25
C GLY A 20 9.38 9.23 4.36
N ASP A 21 10.63 8.87 4.08
CA ASP A 21 11.52 9.66 3.23
C ASP A 21 11.41 9.30 1.74
N VAL A 22 10.57 8.34 1.40
CA VAL A 22 10.41 7.89 0.01
C VAL A 22 9.73 8.98 -0.80
N SER A 23 10.31 9.30 -1.96
CA SER A 23 9.73 10.24 -2.90
C SER A 23 8.47 9.67 -3.54
N GLU A 24 7.47 10.54 -3.78
CA GLU A 24 6.26 10.12 -4.49
C GLU A 24 6.55 9.57 -5.87
N ASP A 25 7.64 9.98 -6.50
CA ASP A 25 8.05 9.48 -7.81
C ASP A 25 8.34 7.98 -7.79
N GLU A 26 8.66 7.43 -6.62
CA GLU A 26 8.92 6.01 -6.45
C GLU A 26 7.63 5.21 -6.19
N LEU A 27 6.51 5.91 -5.93
CA LEU A 27 5.22 5.30 -5.65
C LEU A 27 4.27 5.58 -6.81
N ILE A 28 4.64 5.08 -7.97
CA ILE A 28 3.93 5.39 -9.23
C ILE A 28 2.65 4.58 -9.40
N TRP A 29 1.82 5.03 -10.32
CA TRP A 29 0.63 4.28 -10.72
C TRP A 29 1.00 2.89 -11.19
N HIS A 30 0.33 1.88 -10.64
CA HIS A 30 0.55 0.48 -11.01
C HIS A 30 -0.71 -0.32 -10.75
N ARG A 31 -0.70 -1.56 -11.21
CA ARG A 31 -1.80 -2.49 -10.96
C ARG A 31 -1.21 -3.85 -10.58
N ASP A 32 -1.97 -4.61 -9.81
CA ASP A 32 -1.56 -5.94 -9.36
C ASP A 32 -2.39 -7.00 -10.05
N LYS A 33 -1.81 -8.18 -10.19
CA LYS A 33 -2.48 -9.30 -10.85
C LYS A 33 -3.52 -9.98 -9.97
N ARG A 34 -3.50 -9.71 -8.69
CA ARG A 34 -4.38 -10.33 -7.70
C ARG A 34 -5.01 -9.28 -6.81
N THR A 35 -6.23 -9.56 -6.36
CA THR A 35 -6.89 -8.71 -5.38
C THR A 35 -6.13 -8.77 -4.06
N ARG A 36 -5.96 -7.62 -3.43
CA ARG A 36 -5.29 -7.49 -2.15
C ARG A 36 -6.20 -6.88 -1.12
N GLU A 37 -6.11 -7.40 0.11
CA GLU A 37 -6.72 -6.76 1.27
C GLU A 37 -5.61 -6.20 2.14
N VAL A 38 -5.73 -4.94 2.50
CA VAL A 38 -4.66 -4.19 3.15
C VAL A 38 -5.18 -3.61 4.45
N THR A 39 -4.48 -3.88 5.54
CA THR A 39 -4.76 -3.26 6.83
C THR A 39 -3.59 -2.38 7.22
N VAL A 40 -3.87 -1.16 7.67
CA VAL A 40 -2.84 -0.21 8.08
C VAL A 40 -2.43 -0.51 9.52
N LEU A 41 -1.15 -0.83 9.73
CA LEU A 41 -0.61 -1.09 11.07
C LEU A 41 0.00 0.16 11.68
N GLU A 42 0.68 0.98 10.87
CA GLU A 42 1.25 2.26 11.29
C GLU A 42 1.28 3.21 10.10
N GLY A 43 1.18 4.49 10.37
CA GLY A 43 1.33 5.53 9.36
C GLY A 43 0.43 6.72 9.62
N THR A 44 0.90 7.90 9.23
CA THR A 44 0.14 9.15 9.38
C THR A 44 0.17 9.93 8.09
N GLY A 45 -1.01 10.32 7.60
CA GLY A 45 -1.13 11.16 6.42
C GLY A 45 -0.91 10.47 5.09
N TRP A 46 -0.66 9.17 5.08
CA TRP A 46 -0.56 8.39 3.85
C TRP A 46 -1.93 8.24 3.20
N LYS A 47 -1.95 8.22 1.87
CA LYS A 47 -3.20 8.08 1.12
C LYS A 47 -3.07 7.01 0.06
N LEU A 48 -4.20 6.39 -0.26
CA LEU A 48 -4.35 5.48 -1.38
C LEU A 48 -5.24 6.15 -2.41
N GLN A 49 -4.79 6.20 -3.64
CA GLN A 49 -5.61 6.73 -4.73
C GLN A 49 -5.85 5.65 -5.77
N MET A 50 -7.11 5.32 -5.97
CA MET A 50 -7.55 4.42 -7.04
C MET A 50 -7.76 5.21 -8.32
N ASP A 51 -7.71 4.54 -9.47
CA ASP A 51 -7.92 5.15 -10.77
C ASP A 51 -9.26 5.89 -10.83
N ASN A 52 -9.24 7.11 -11.34
CA ASN A 52 -10.42 7.97 -11.47
C ASN A 52 -11.13 8.29 -10.17
N LYS A 53 -10.42 8.23 -9.04
CA LYS A 53 -10.98 8.57 -7.73
C LYS A 53 -10.08 9.55 -6.99
N LEU A 54 -10.65 10.24 -6.02
CA LEU A 54 -9.88 11.10 -5.14
C LEU A 54 -9.03 10.26 -4.19
N PRO A 55 -7.88 10.78 -3.73
CA PRO A 55 -7.10 10.09 -2.72
C PRO A 55 -7.89 9.85 -1.44
N GLU A 56 -7.72 8.66 -0.86
CA GLU A 56 -8.35 8.29 0.40
C GLU A 56 -7.29 8.13 1.47
N GLU A 57 -7.50 8.74 2.63
CA GLU A 57 -6.55 8.62 3.73
C GLU A 57 -6.52 7.20 4.28
N LEU A 58 -5.30 6.70 4.51
CA LEU A 58 -5.10 5.37 5.10
C LEU A 58 -5.12 5.50 6.62
N ILE A 59 -6.15 4.93 7.23
CA ILE A 59 -6.40 5.03 8.66
C ILE A 59 -5.98 3.74 9.36
N LYS A 60 -5.24 3.86 10.44
CA LYS A 60 -4.77 2.73 11.23
C LYS A 60 -5.94 1.84 11.64
N GLY A 61 -5.80 0.55 11.43
CA GLY A 61 -6.80 -0.44 11.79
C GLY A 61 -7.91 -0.65 10.76
N LYS A 62 -8.01 0.20 9.75
CA LYS A 62 -9.02 0.07 8.72
C LYS A 62 -8.57 -0.87 7.62
N LEU A 63 -9.51 -1.65 7.08
CA LEU A 63 -9.27 -2.57 5.97
C LEU A 63 -9.59 -1.89 4.64
N TYR A 64 -8.70 -2.07 3.66
CA TYR A 64 -8.89 -1.56 2.31
C TYR A 64 -8.77 -2.72 1.33
N THR A 65 -9.63 -2.74 0.31
CA THR A 65 -9.56 -3.73 -0.75
C THR A 65 -9.06 -3.09 -2.02
N ILE A 66 -8.01 -3.66 -2.61
CA ILE A 66 -7.46 -3.21 -3.89
C ILE A 66 -7.76 -4.30 -4.92
N PRO A 67 -8.76 -4.08 -5.79
CA PRO A 67 -9.13 -5.09 -6.79
C PRO A 67 -7.99 -5.36 -7.78
N LYS A 68 -7.90 -6.60 -8.23
CA LYS A 68 -6.91 -6.98 -9.23
C LYS A 68 -7.06 -6.13 -10.49
N MET A 69 -5.94 -5.82 -11.11
CA MET A 69 -5.86 -5.11 -12.39
C MET A 69 -6.37 -3.67 -12.35
N GLU A 70 -6.69 -3.12 -11.18
CA GLU A 70 -7.10 -1.73 -11.03
C GLU A 70 -5.88 -0.87 -10.71
N TYR A 71 -5.67 0.18 -11.51
CA TYR A 71 -4.54 1.08 -11.27
C TYR A 71 -4.73 1.87 -9.98
N HIS A 72 -3.65 2.00 -9.24
CA HIS A 72 -3.66 2.72 -7.97
C HIS A 72 -2.24 3.18 -7.63
N ARG A 73 -2.14 4.05 -6.63
CA ARG A 73 -0.86 4.50 -6.10
C ARG A 73 -0.99 4.89 -4.64
N LEU A 74 0.14 4.91 -3.95
CA LEU A 74 0.22 5.48 -2.61
C LEU A 74 0.74 6.92 -2.71
N ILE A 75 0.31 7.76 -1.79
CA ILE A 75 0.80 9.13 -1.64
C ILE A 75 1.43 9.20 -0.26
N THR A 76 2.69 9.65 -0.21
CA THR A 76 3.48 9.64 1.02
C THR A 76 2.89 10.51 2.11
N GLY A 77 2.99 10.01 3.34
CA GLY A 77 2.63 10.75 4.55
C GLY A 77 3.86 11.33 5.23
N THR A 78 3.76 11.51 6.56
CA THR A 78 4.80 12.19 7.33
C THR A 78 5.79 11.25 8.02
N ASP A 79 5.42 9.99 8.20
CA ASP A 79 6.27 9.00 8.86
C ASP A 79 6.26 7.69 8.07
N LYS A 80 6.81 6.63 8.63
CA LYS A 80 6.80 5.36 7.93
C LYS A 80 5.38 4.80 7.86
N LEU A 81 5.10 4.05 6.80
CA LEU A 81 3.84 3.33 6.62
C LEU A 81 4.10 1.84 6.75
N VAL A 82 3.35 1.15 7.59
CA VAL A 82 3.42 -0.30 7.70
C VAL A 82 2.07 -0.89 7.38
N LEU A 83 2.04 -1.75 6.38
CA LEU A 83 0.83 -2.41 5.91
C LEU A 83 0.91 -3.91 6.12
N ASN A 84 -0.22 -4.51 6.50
CA ASN A 84 -0.40 -5.94 6.46
C ASN A 84 -1.20 -6.25 5.19
N ILE A 85 -0.59 -6.99 4.27
CA ILE A 85 -1.17 -7.27 2.96
C ILE A 85 -1.49 -8.74 2.84
N TRP A 86 -2.74 -9.04 2.52
CA TRP A 86 -3.17 -10.39 2.19
C TRP A 86 -3.52 -10.39 0.70
N GLU A 87 -2.92 -11.31 -0.02
CA GLU A 87 -3.11 -11.42 -1.47
C GLU A 87 -3.96 -12.64 -1.78
N GLU A 88 -5.02 -12.44 -2.57
CA GLU A 88 -5.92 -13.51 -2.94
C GLU A 88 -5.19 -14.56 -3.78
N LYS A 89 -5.40 -15.83 -3.44
CA LYS A 89 -4.86 -16.93 -4.23
C LYS A 89 -5.78 -17.20 -5.41
N GLN A 90 -5.15 -17.56 -6.52
CA GLN A 90 -5.90 -18.01 -7.68
C GLN A 90 -6.25 -19.47 -7.55
#